data_b528ce51c3b4f8a637555456a59f57d2
#
_entry.id   b528ce51c3b4f8a637555456a59f57d2
#
_cell.length_a   1.000
_cell.length_b   1.000
_cell.length_c   1.000
_cell.angle_alpha   90.00
_cell.angle_beta   90.00
_cell.angle_gamma   90.00
#
_symmetry.space_group_name_H-M   'P 1'
#
loop_
_entity.id
_entity.type
_entity.pdbx_description
1 polymer ?
#
loop_
_entity_poly.entity_id
_entity_poly.type
_entity_poly.pdbx_seq_one_letter_code
_entity_poly.pdbx_strand_id
1 'polypeptide(L)'
;MSETSAFFERLTVAGQDPRFSKVSGSVRFDIGDDGNLEQWMLNIDHGRMRVTRSGAPATTVIRVSAQLADAMARGEVNGLAAITRGEIMVDGDLALALRLGRLFPREPGRLQREDPDSGT
;
A
#
# COMPACT_ATOMS: atom_id res chain seq x y z
N MET A 1 8.81 -13.27 -9.27
CA MET A 1 8.59 -11.93 -8.75
C MET A 1 7.10 -11.68 -8.62
N SER A 2 6.69 -11.16 -7.47
CA SER A 2 5.27 -10.96 -7.20
C SER A 2 4.80 -9.60 -7.71
N GLU A 3 3.48 -9.45 -7.80
CA GLU A 3 2.88 -8.16 -8.13
C GLU A 3 3.22 -7.13 -7.06
N THR A 4 3.31 -7.56 -5.81
CA THR A 4 3.67 -6.69 -4.70
C THR A 4 5.09 -6.16 -4.88
N SER A 5 6.04 -7.02 -5.23
CA SER A 5 7.42 -6.57 -5.46
C SER A 5 7.48 -5.56 -6.59
N ALA A 6 6.76 -5.82 -7.68
CA ALA A 6 6.73 -4.90 -8.81
C ALA A 6 6.14 -3.55 -8.41
N PHE A 7 5.12 -3.55 -7.56
CA PHE A 7 4.52 -2.32 -7.08
C PHE A 7 5.53 -1.48 -6.30
N PHE A 8 6.27 -2.11 -5.37
CA PHE A 8 7.25 -1.37 -4.58
C PHE A 8 8.40 -0.86 -5.44
N GLU A 9 8.78 -1.61 -6.46
CA GLU A 9 9.84 -1.14 -7.37
C GLU A 9 9.38 0.07 -8.16
N ARG A 10 8.11 0.11 -8.54
CA ARG A 10 7.58 1.28 -9.24
C ARG A 10 7.57 2.51 -8.35
N LEU A 11 7.29 2.35 -7.07
CA LEU A 11 7.37 3.47 -6.13
C LEU A 11 8.78 4.01 -6.05
N THR A 12 9.77 3.12 -6.02
CA THR A 12 11.17 3.54 -5.96
C THR A 12 11.55 4.36 -7.19
N VAL A 13 11.11 3.92 -8.36
CA VAL A 13 11.42 4.62 -9.60
C VAL A 13 10.72 5.99 -9.65
N ALA A 14 9.47 6.05 -9.21
CA ALA A 14 8.72 7.31 -9.19
C ALA A 14 9.36 8.34 -8.27
N GLY A 15 9.86 7.90 -7.11
CA GLY A 15 10.72 8.69 -6.27
C GLY A 15 10.04 9.79 -5.46
N GLN A 16 9.01 10.43 -5.99
CA GLN A 16 8.36 11.54 -5.29
C GLN A 16 6.90 11.63 -5.69
N ASP A 17 6.04 11.91 -4.70
CA ASP A 17 4.61 12.03 -4.92
C ASP A 17 4.12 13.33 -4.28
N PRO A 18 3.61 14.29 -5.07
CA PRO A 18 3.15 15.58 -4.53
C PRO A 18 2.05 15.45 -3.49
N ARG A 19 1.27 14.37 -3.55
CA ARG A 19 0.21 14.15 -2.57
C ARG A 19 0.75 13.95 -1.16
N PHE A 20 2.04 13.64 -1.03
CA PHE A 20 2.68 13.38 0.24
C PHE A 20 3.72 14.43 0.59
N SER A 21 3.67 15.60 -0.04
CA SER A 21 4.72 16.63 0.11
C SER A 21 4.89 17.08 1.55
N LYS A 22 3.86 16.94 2.40
CA LYS A 22 3.95 17.35 3.80
C LYS A 22 4.04 16.14 4.74
N VAL A 23 4.28 14.96 4.20
CA VAL A 23 4.30 13.73 4.97
C VAL A 23 5.73 13.26 5.15
N SER A 24 6.08 12.89 6.39
CA SER A 24 7.36 12.27 6.70
C SER A 24 7.13 11.16 7.70
N GLY A 25 7.83 10.04 7.51
CA GLY A 25 7.72 8.91 8.41
C GLY A 25 8.20 7.62 7.77
N SER A 26 8.15 6.55 8.53
CA SER A 26 8.54 5.24 8.04
C SER A 26 7.40 4.26 8.21
N VAL A 27 7.17 3.44 7.19
CA VAL A 27 6.12 2.44 7.20
C VAL A 27 6.74 1.12 6.79
N ARG A 28 6.58 0.09 7.64
CA ARG A 28 7.04 -1.24 7.30
C ARG A 28 5.86 -2.09 6.90
N PHE A 29 5.98 -2.77 5.78
CA PHE A 29 4.98 -3.70 5.30
C PHE A 29 5.46 -5.12 5.60
N ASP A 30 4.73 -5.81 6.47
CA ASP A 30 4.98 -7.21 6.77
C ASP A 30 3.98 -8.02 5.97
N ILE A 31 4.46 -8.70 4.94
CA ILE A 31 3.62 -9.35 3.94
C ILE A 31 3.87 -10.85 3.98
N GLY A 32 2.81 -11.62 4.20
CA GLY A 32 2.91 -13.08 4.18
C GLY A 32 2.51 -13.72 5.48
N ASP A 33 2.88 -14.97 5.62
CA ASP A 33 2.56 -15.81 6.79
C ASP A 33 3.78 -16.03 7.65
N ASP A 34 3.56 -16.68 8.81
CA ASP A 34 4.61 -16.88 9.80
C ASP A 34 5.89 -17.49 9.24
N GLY A 35 5.77 -18.46 8.34
CA GLY A 35 6.93 -19.13 7.80
C GLY A 35 7.51 -18.49 6.54
N ASN A 36 6.90 -17.43 6.06
CA ASN A 36 7.29 -16.86 4.76
C ASN A 36 6.96 -15.39 4.72
N LEU A 37 7.62 -14.63 5.58
CA LEU A 37 7.34 -13.22 5.74
C LEU A 37 8.29 -12.38 4.90
N GLU A 38 7.72 -11.49 4.10
CA GLU A 38 8.47 -10.54 3.30
C GLU A 38 8.28 -9.15 3.90
N GLN A 39 9.38 -8.43 4.12
CA GLN A 39 9.30 -7.12 4.78
C GLN A 39 9.87 -6.04 3.88
N TRP A 40 9.07 -5.00 3.68
CA TRP A 40 9.43 -3.84 2.87
C TRP A 40 9.32 -2.60 3.75
N MET A 41 10.32 -1.72 3.64
CA MET A 41 10.33 -0.46 4.36
C MET A 41 10.14 0.69 3.39
N LEU A 42 9.10 1.50 3.64
CA LEU A 42 8.88 2.72 2.89
C LEU A 42 9.23 3.91 3.77
N ASN A 43 10.22 4.67 3.37
CA ASN A 43 10.56 5.91 4.04
C ASN A 43 10.05 7.07 3.21
N ILE A 44 9.29 7.95 3.85
CA ILE A 44 8.72 9.12 3.21
C ILE A 44 9.34 10.36 3.85
N ASP A 45 9.89 11.24 3.02
CA ASP A 45 10.51 12.48 3.49
C ASP A 45 9.99 13.61 2.62
N HIS A 46 8.95 14.31 3.11
CA HIS A 46 8.32 15.40 2.38
C HIS A 46 7.94 15.00 0.96
N GLY A 47 7.33 13.82 0.85
CA GLY A 47 6.87 13.29 -0.42
C GLY A 47 7.88 12.48 -1.18
N ARG A 48 9.14 12.51 -0.78
CA ARG A 48 10.17 11.67 -1.40
C ARG A 48 10.08 10.27 -0.81
N MET A 49 9.94 9.31 -1.67
CA MET A 49 9.72 7.93 -1.26
C MET A 49 10.93 7.07 -1.57
N ARG A 50 11.36 6.31 -0.58
CA ARG A 50 12.47 5.36 -0.72
C ARG A 50 12.00 4.02 -0.18
N VAL A 51 12.13 2.99 -0.99
CA VAL A 51 11.69 1.65 -0.63
C VAL A 51 12.91 0.74 -0.51
N THR A 52 12.97 -0.01 0.59
CA THR A 52 14.04 -0.99 0.80
C THR A 52 13.44 -2.27 1.37
N ARG A 53 14.19 -3.36 1.27
CA ARG A 53 13.84 -4.62 1.94
C ARG A 53 14.42 -4.56 3.34
N SER A 54 13.57 -4.45 4.36
CA SER A 54 14.08 -4.29 5.72
C SER A 54 13.00 -4.63 6.73
N GLY A 55 13.41 -5.31 7.80
CA GLY A 55 12.57 -5.58 8.95
C GLY A 55 12.86 -4.68 10.13
N ALA A 56 13.55 -3.56 9.92
CA ALA A 56 13.88 -2.63 10.99
C ALA A 56 12.61 -2.02 11.59
N PRO A 57 12.69 -1.49 12.84
CA PRO A 57 11.54 -0.81 13.43
C PRO A 57 11.08 0.37 12.59
N ALA A 58 9.77 0.60 12.59
CA ALA A 58 9.16 1.70 11.85
C ALA A 58 8.08 2.33 12.71
N THR A 59 7.72 3.57 12.38
CA THR A 59 6.68 4.27 13.14
C THR A 59 5.30 3.67 12.88
N THR A 60 5.12 3.05 11.74
CA THR A 60 3.87 2.38 11.41
C THR A 60 4.18 1.03 10.77
N VAL A 61 3.47 -0.01 11.17
CA VAL A 61 3.62 -1.35 10.61
C VAL A 61 2.29 -1.79 10.04
N ILE A 62 2.31 -2.25 8.80
CA ILE A 62 1.11 -2.74 8.11
C ILE A 62 1.32 -4.23 7.83
N ARG A 63 0.41 -5.06 8.33
CA ARG A 63 0.48 -6.50 8.13
C ARG A 63 -0.63 -6.95 7.20
N VAL A 64 -0.26 -7.70 6.20
CA VAL A 64 -1.20 -8.14 5.17
C VAL A 64 -0.72 -9.48 4.60
N SER A 65 -1.66 -10.33 4.19
CA SER A 65 -1.30 -11.59 3.55
C SER A 65 -0.67 -11.33 2.19
N ALA A 66 0.17 -12.25 1.73
CA ALA A 66 0.78 -12.13 0.41
C ALA A 66 -0.27 -12.09 -0.69
N GLN A 67 -1.30 -12.90 -0.56
CA GLN A 67 -2.36 -12.97 -1.55
C GLN A 67 -3.11 -11.64 -1.64
N LEU A 68 -3.44 -11.05 -0.51
CA LEU A 68 -4.16 -9.78 -0.51
C LEU A 68 -3.28 -8.65 -1.02
N ALA A 69 -2.00 -8.65 -0.64
CA ALA A 69 -1.07 -7.63 -1.11
C ALA A 69 -0.95 -7.66 -2.64
N ASP A 70 -0.85 -8.86 -3.22
CA ASP A 70 -0.79 -8.99 -4.67
C ASP A 70 -2.07 -8.50 -5.34
N ALA A 71 -3.22 -8.81 -4.75
CA ALA A 71 -4.50 -8.36 -5.30
C ALA A 71 -4.61 -6.84 -5.26
N MET A 72 -4.13 -6.21 -4.19
CA MET A 72 -4.10 -4.76 -4.09
C MET A 72 -3.16 -4.15 -5.13
N ALA A 73 -2.01 -4.78 -5.34
CA ALA A 73 -1.04 -4.30 -6.31
C ALA A 73 -1.58 -4.37 -7.74
N ARG A 74 -2.47 -5.34 -8.00
CA ARG A 74 -3.13 -5.46 -9.29
C ARG A 74 -4.35 -4.55 -9.42
N GLY A 75 -4.75 -3.89 -8.34
CA GLY A 75 -5.94 -3.04 -8.36
C GLY A 75 -7.24 -3.79 -8.21
N GLU A 76 -7.18 -5.05 -7.80
CA GLU A 76 -8.38 -5.90 -7.67
C GLU A 76 -9.10 -5.69 -6.34
N VAL A 77 -8.40 -5.18 -5.34
CA VAL A 77 -8.95 -4.98 -4.00
C VAL A 77 -8.64 -3.56 -3.54
N ASN A 78 -9.63 -2.92 -2.97
CA ASN A 78 -9.48 -1.57 -2.42
C ASN A 78 -8.85 -1.67 -1.02
N GLY A 79 -7.74 -0.96 -0.82
CA GLY A 79 -7.03 -1.01 0.44
C GLY A 79 -7.84 -0.49 1.62
N LEU A 80 -8.60 0.59 1.42
CA LEU A 80 -9.45 1.13 2.48
C LEU A 80 -10.48 0.11 2.92
N ALA A 81 -11.13 -0.53 1.95
CA ALA A 81 -12.14 -1.54 2.27
C ALA A 81 -11.51 -2.72 3.02
N ALA A 82 -10.30 -3.13 2.63
CA ALA A 82 -9.61 -4.23 3.31
C ALA A 82 -9.29 -3.87 4.76
N ILE A 83 -8.88 -2.63 5.01
CA ILE A 83 -8.61 -2.19 6.39
C ILE A 83 -9.89 -2.21 7.21
N THR A 84 -10.99 -1.69 6.66
CA THR A 84 -12.24 -1.63 7.42
C THR A 84 -12.82 -3.01 7.70
N ARG A 85 -12.51 -3.99 6.86
CA ARG A 85 -12.93 -5.38 7.09
C ARG A 85 -12.00 -6.14 8.03
N GLY A 86 -10.90 -5.52 8.46
CA GLY A 86 -9.94 -6.18 9.33
C GLY A 86 -9.01 -7.15 8.61
N GLU A 87 -8.94 -7.08 7.31
CA GLU A 87 -8.05 -7.94 6.51
C GLU A 87 -6.62 -7.41 6.49
N ILE A 88 -6.44 -6.15 6.84
CA ILE A 88 -5.13 -5.52 6.96
C ILE A 88 -5.02 -4.98 8.37
N MET A 89 -3.92 -5.33 9.05
CA MET A 89 -3.65 -4.86 10.40
C MET A 89 -2.72 -3.66 10.33
N VAL A 90 -3.07 -2.59 11.03
CA VAL A 90 -2.25 -1.38 11.08
C VAL A 90 -1.86 -1.12 12.52
N ASP A 91 -0.56 -1.02 12.77
CA ASP A 91 -0.02 -0.68 14.09
C ASP A 91 0.75 0.62 13.94
N GLY A 92 0.18 1.70 14.46
CA GLY A 92 0.77 3.02 14.37
C GLY A 92 -0.21 4.03 13.82
N ASP A 93 0.22 4.79 12.82
CA ASP A 93 -0.56 5.90 12.27
C ASP A 93 -1.56 5.40 11.22
N LEU A 94 -2.81 5.23 11.65
CA LEU A 94 -3.86 4.76 10.75
C LEU A 94 -4.14 5.77 9.65
N ALA A 95 -4.10 7.07 9.95
CA ALA A 95 -4.35 8.08 8.94
C ALA A 95 -3.33 7.99 7.82
N LEU A 96 -2.08 7.76 8.16
CA LEU A 96 -1.03 7.59 7.17
C LEU A 96 -1.28 6.32 6.34
N ALA A 97 -1.67 5.23 7.00
CA ALA A 97 -1.96 3.99 6.28
C ALA A 97 -3.09 4.18 5.27
N LEU A 98 -4.13 4.91 5.65
CA LEU A 98 -5.24 5.18 4.74
C LEU A 98 -4.80 6.02 3.54
N ARG A 99 -3.92 6.99 3.77
CA ARG A 99 -3.38 7.78 2.68
C ARG A 99 -2.52 6.94 1.74
N LEU A 100 -1.77 6.00 2.28
CA LEU A 100 -0.93 5.11 1.46
C LEU A 100 -1.77 4.24 0.54
N GLY A 101 -3.00 3.96 0.91
CA GLY A 101 -3.89 3.20 0.04
C GLY A 101 -4.10 3.85 -1.31
N ARG A 102 -3.92 5.16 -1.40
CA ARG A 102 -4.06 5.88 -2.66
C ARG A 102 -2.92 5.64 -3.63
N LEU A 103 -1.83 5.06 -3.15
CA LEU A 103 -0.72 4.71 -4.03
C LEU A 103 -1.00 3.45 -4.85
N PHE A 104 -1.93 2.62 -4.39
CA PHE A 104 -2.28 1.40 -5.09
C PHE A 104 -3.18 1.70 -6.29
N PRO A 105 -3.09 0.88 -7.34
CA PRO A 105 -3.92 1.09 -8.53
C PRO A 105 -5.40 1.00 -8.18
N ARG A 106 -6.20 1.77 -8.90
CA ARG A 106 -7.65 1.66 -8.78
C ARG A 106 -8.14 0.53 -9.65
N GLU A 107 -9.26 -0.05 -9.24
CA GLU A 107 -9.91 -1.09 -10.01
C GLU A 107 -10.60 -0.46 -11.21
N PRO A 108 -10.16 -0.74 -12.45
CA PRO A 108 -10.74 -0.06 -13.61
C PRO A 108 -12.22 -0.31 -13.80
N GLY A 109 -12.67 -1.53 -13.56
CA GLY A 109 -14.08 -1.85 -13.76
C GLY A 109 -14.98 -1.08 -12.82
N ARG A 110 -14.49 -0.77 -11.61
CA ARG A 110 -15.27 0.01 -10.67
C ARG A 110 -15.53 1.42 -11.19
N LEU A 111 -14.53 2.04 -11.75
CA LEU A 111 -14.69 3.39 -12.27
C LEU A 111 -15.71 3.43 -13.39
N GLN A 112 -15.71 2.42 -14.23
CA GLN A 112 -16.65 2.38 -15.36
C GLN A 112 -18.07 2.16 -14.88
N ARG A 113 -18.26 1.38 -13.84
CA ARG A 113 -19.60 1.10 -13.34
C ARG A 113 -20.24 2.30 -12.65
N GLU A 114 -19.44 3.18 -12.18
CA GLU A 114 -19.96 4.36 -11.50
C GLU A 114 -20.56 5.37 -12.48
N ASP A 115 -20.27 5.24 -13.69
CA ASP A 115 -20.87 6.08 -14.70
C ASP A 115 -22.27 5.66 -14.96
N PRO A 116 -22.97 5.49 -15.19
CA PRO A 116 -23.92 5.15 -15.39
C PRO A 116 -24.83 4.83 -15.33
N ASP A 117 -24.69 4.77 -15.16
CA ASP A 117 -25.25 4.38 -14.83
C ASP A 117 -25.52 4.39 -14.46
N SER A 118 -25.20 4.92 -14.68
CA SER A 118 -25.13 4.74 -14.30
C SER A 118 -25.39 4.69 -14.28
N GLY A 119 -25.43 4.98 -14.55
CA GLY A 119 -25.42 4.66 -14.56
C GLY A 119 -25.84 4.49 -14.66
N THR A 120 -26.13 4.69 -15.03
CA THR A 120 -26.22 4.36 -14.98
C THR A 120 -26.33 4.19 -14.92
#